data_2c84c206da36a03718d7801b5b2f2138
#
_entry.id   2c84c206da36a03718d7801b5b2f2138
#
_cell.length_a   1.000
_cell.length_b   1.000
_cell.length_c   1.000
_cell.angle_alpha   90.00
_cell.angle_beta   90.00
_cell.angle_gamma   90.00
#
_symmetry.space_group_name_H-M   'P 1'
#
loop_
_entity.id
_entity.type
_entity.pdbx_description
1 polymer ?
#
loop_
_entity_poly.entity_id
_entity_poly.type
_entity_poly.pdbx_seq_one_letter_code
_entity_poly.pdbx_strand_id
1 'polypeptide(L)'
;MDITAYQKWVSEFYKKRNWYQYNSFIRSNFLCEEVGELAQAIRKYEISRDRPDEIEKSNNENLNDIKEELGDVLDNIFILADQYNISLEEIIEAHKNKLEKRFEE
;
A
#
# COMPACT_ATOMS: atom_id res chain seq x y z
N MET A 1 3.32 17.11 3.49
CA MET A 1 4.35 16.17 2.97
C MET A 1 4.02 15.84 1.53
N ASP A 2 4.97 16.02 0.64
CA ASP A 2 4.73 15.63 -0.75
C ASP A 2 5.11 14.17 -0.99
N ILE A 3 4.61 13.63 -2.09
CA ILE A 3 4.75 12.20 -2.39
C ILE A 3 6.19 11.81 -2.71
N THR A 4 6.95 12.72 -3.33
CA THR A 4 8.36 12.47 -3.67
C THR A 4 9.20 12.39 -2.41
N ALA A 5 8.97 13.28 -1.46
CA ALA A 5 9.67 13.27 -0.18
C ALA A 5 9.35 12.00 0.60
N TYR A 6 8.12 11.56 0.60
CA TYR A 6 7.73 10.33 1.29
C TYR A 6 8.36 9.10 0.64
N GLN A 7 8.37 9.03 -0.68
CA GLN A 7 9.01 7.91 -1.39
C GLN A 7 10.48 7.77 -1.00
N LYS A 8 11.18 8.90 -0.95
CA LYS A 8 12.59 8.90 -0.53
C LYS A 8 12.73 8.45 0.92
N TRP A 9 11.87 8.96 1.79
CA TRP A 9 11.92 8.61 3.21
C TRP A 9 11.69 7.12 3.43
N VAL A 10 10.66 6.52 2.81
CA VAL A 10 10.35 5.11 3.01
C VAL A 10 11.44 4.22 2.43
N SER A 11 12.03 4.61 1.30
CA SER A 11 13.16 3.90 0.70
C SER A 11 14.33 3.81 1.69
N GLU A 12 14.69 4.94 2.27
CA GLU A 12 15.79 4.99 3.25
C GLU A 12 15.45 4.23 4.54
N PHE A 13 14.20 4.32 4.97
CA PHE A 13 13.72 3.60 6.15
C PHE A 13 13.87 2.08 5.95
N TYR A 14 13.48 1.58 4.79
CA TYR A 14 13.59 0.15 4.47
C TYR A 14 15.04 -0.30 4.32
N LYS A 15 15.88 0.55 3.73
CA LYS A 15 17.33 0.25 3.58
C LYS A 15 18.01 0.08 4.92
N LYS A 16 17.70 0.94 5.87
CA LYS A 16 18.27 0.88 7.23
C LYS A 16 17.92 -0.42 7.97
N ARG A 17 16.79 -1.03 7.63
CA ARG A 17 16.30 -2.23 8.28
C ARG A 17 16.58 -3.50 7.51
N ASN A 18 17.29 -3.40 6.40
CA ASN A 18 17.57 -4.53 5.49
C ASN A 18 16.29 -5.13 4.90
N TRP A 19 15.24 -4.32 4.77
CA TRP A 19 13.99 -4.74 4.13
C TRP A 19 13.97 -4.41 2.65
N TYR A 20 14.84 -3.51 2.21
CA TYR A 20 14.88 -3.06 0.84
C TYR A 20 15.58 -4.06 -0.09
N GLN A 21 16.42 -4.92 0.45
CA GLN A 21 17.29 -5.82 -0.33
C GLN A 21 16.55 -6.88 -1.13
N TYR A 22 15.29 -7.12 -0.81
CA TYR A 22 14.50 -8.13 -1.51
C TYR A 22 14.26 -7.69 -2.95
N ASN A 23 14.36 -8.65 -3.90
CA ASN A 23 14.13 -8.33 -5.31
C ASN A 23 12.65 -8.04 -5.57
N SER A 24 12.35 -7.57 -6.79
CA SER A 24 10.99 -7.16 -7.14
C SER A 24 9.97 -8.30 -7.12
N PHE A 25 10.40 -9.54 -7.39
CA PHE A 25 9.50 -10.69 -7.29
C PHE A 25 9.05 -10.92 -5.86
N ILE A 26 9.99 -10.88 -4.92
CA ILE A 26 9.67 -11.04 -3.50
C ILE A 26 8.83 -9.86 -3.02
N ARG A 27 9.21 -8.63 -3.42
CA ARG A 27 8.47 -7.43 -3.03
C ARG A 27 7.04 -7.44 -3.56
N SER A 28 6.83 -7.90 -4.79
CA SER A 28 5.48 -8.01 -5.34
C SER A 28 4.65 -9.04 -4.60
N ASN A 29 5.29 -10.10 -4.10
CA ASN A 29 4.60 -11.08 -3.28
C ASN A 29 4.17 -10.48 -1.95
N PHE A 30 5.03 -9.69 -1.30
CA PHE A 30 4.66 -8.96 -0.10
C PHE A 30 3.49 -8.01 -0.36
N LEU A 31 3.49 -7.34 -1.51
CA LEU A 31 2.36 -6.48 -1.88
C LEU A 31 1.05 -7.27 -1.91
N CYS A 32 1.07 -8.45 -2.52
CA CYS A 32 -0.13 -9.31 -2.58
C CYS A 32 -0.59 -9.73 -1.18
N GLU A 33 0.34 -10.04 -0.29
CA GLU A 33 0.02 -10.38 1.10
C GLU A 33 -0.63 -9.20 1.82
N GLU A 34 -0.10 -8.00 1.64
CA GLU A 34 -0.66 -6.81 2.28
C GLU A 34 -2.04 -6.47 1.73
N VAL A 35 -2.27 -6.68 0.43
CA VAL A 35 -3.61 -6.51 -0.16
C VAL A 35 -4.58 -7.49 0.49
N GLY A 36 -4.15 -8.72 0.75
CA GLY A 36 -4.97 -9.70 1.46
C GLY A 36 -5.30 -9.26 2.88
N GLU A 37 -4.34 -8.72 3.60
CA GLU A 37 -4.56 -8.19 4.95
C GLU A 37 -5.50 -6.99 4.94
N LEU A 38 -5.38 -6.13 3.94
CA LEU A 38 -6.32 -5.03 3.74
C LEU A 38 -7.74 -5.55 3.54
N ALA A 39 -7.89 -6.58 2.71
CA ALA A 39 -9.20 -7.20 2.47
C ALA A 39 -9.79 -7.75 3.77
N GLN A 40 -8.99 -8.38 4.62
CA GLN A 40 -9.45 -8.86 5.93
C GLN A 40 -9.89 -7.71 6.84
N ALA A 41 -9.13 -6.62 6.86
CA ALA A 41 -9.45 -5.46 7.68
C ALA A 41 -10.78 -4.83 7.24
N ILE A 42 -11.01 -4.75 5.94
CA ILE A 42 -12.28 -4.23 5.38
C ILE A 42 -13.44 -5.15 5.77
N ARG A 43 -13.25 -6.46 5.63
CA ARG A 43 -14.29 -7.43 6.00
C ARG A 43 -14.67 -7.29 7.48
N LYS A 44 -13.69 -7.18 8.36
CA LYS A 44 -13.94 -7.04 9.80
C LYS A 44 -14.73 -5.77 10.13
N TYR A 45 -14.49 -4.71 9.38
CA TYR A 45 -15.28 -3.48 9.55
C TYR A 45 -16.71 -3.66 9.07
N GLU A 46 -16.90 -4.31 7.91
CA GLU A 46 -18.21 -4.40 7.26
C GLU A 46 -19.12 -5.46 7.88
N ILE A 47 -18.58 -6.62 8.23
CA ILE A 47 -19.40 -7.74 8.74
C ILE A 47 -18.92 -8.27 10.09
N SER A 48 -18.07 -7.53 10.79
CA SER A 48 -17.51 -7.95 12.07
C SER A 48 -16.68 -9.23 11.92
N ARG A 49 -16.50 -10.00 12.98
CA ARG A 49 -15.77 -11.26 12.90
C ARG A 49 -16.62 -12.32 12.20
N ASP A 50 -15.99 -13.21 11.44
CA ASP A 50 -16.68 -14.32 10.78
C ASP A 50 -16.35 -15.67 11.44
N ARG A 51 -15.44 -15.70 12.39
CA ARG A 51 -15.05 -16.90 13.10
C ARG A 51 -15.07 -16.67 14.61
N PRO A 52 -15.44 -17.70 15.41
CA PRO A 52 -15.49 -17.54 16.87
C PRO A 52 -14.14 -17.19 17.51
N ASP A 53 -13.03 -17.54 16.88
CA ASP A 53 -11.70 -17.28 17.40
C ASP A 53 -11.16 -15.89 17.08
N GLU A 54 -11.89 -15.10 16.26
CA GLU A 54 -11.52 -13.71 15.99
C GLU A 54 -12.02 -12.81 17.12
N ILE A 55 -11.19 -11.85 17.50
CA ILE A 55 -11.54 -10.87 18.50
C ILE A 55 -12.32 -9.74 17.83
N GLU A 56 -13.50 -9.43 18.36
CA GLU A 56 -14.26 -8.30 17.88
C GLU A 56 -13.66 -7.00 18.38
N LYS A 57 -13.60 -6.00 17.50
CA LYS A 57 -13.09 -4.68 17.78
C LYS A 57 -14.16 -3.63 17.53
N SER A 58 -13.99 -2.47 18.12
CA SER A 58 -14.88 -1.33 17.85
C SER A 58 -14.72 -0.88 16.39
N ASN A 59 -15.70 -0.11 15.90
CA ASN A 59 -15.64 0.46 14.55
C ASN A 59 -14.40 1.35 14.38
N ASN A 60 -14.05 2.12 15.40
CA ASN A 60 -12.87 2.99 15.34
C ASN A 60 -11.58 2.17 15.22
N GLU A 61 -11.46 1.09 15.97
CA GLU A 61 -10.33 0.19 15.89
C GLU A 61 -10.24 -0.46 14.50
N ASN A 62 -11.37 -0.90 13.96
CA ASN A 62 -11.42 -1.49 12.63
C ASN A 62 -11.04 -0.48 11.54
N LEU A 63 -11.49 0.78 11.67
CA LEU A 63 -11.10 1.83 10.73
C LEU A 63 -9.59 2.13 10.80
N ASN A 64 -9.02 2.11 12.00
CA ASN A 64 -7.59 2.28 12.17
C ASN A 64 -6.81 1.14 11.53
N ASP A 65 -7.30 -0.09 11.66
CA ASP A 65 -6.68 -1.24 11.01
C ASP A 65 -6.68 -1.09 9.49
N ILE A 66 -7.79 -0.64 8.90
CA ILE A 66 -7.87 -0.37 7.46
C ILE A 66 -6.83 0.68 7.06
N LYS A 67 -6.72 1.74 7.83
CA LYS A 67 -5.76 2.82 7.58
C LYS A 67 -4.32 2.29 7.59
N GLU A 68 -3.98 1.46 8.58
CA GLU A 68 -2.66 0.86 8.67
C GLU A 68 -2.36 -0.06 7.49
N GLU A 69 -3.33 -0.89 7.11
CA GLU A 69 -3.13 -1.81 5.98
C GLU A 69 -3.03 -1.07 4.65
N LEU A 70 -3.77 0.03 4.49
CA LEU A 70 -3.61 0.88 3.32
C LEU A 70 -2.19 1.46 3.25
N GLY A 71 -1.64 1.86 4.40
CA GLY A 71 -0.27 2.34 4.48
C GLY A 71 0.74 1.27 4.07
N ASP A 72 0.55 0.04 4.54
CA ASP A 72 1.43 -1.08 4.21
C ASP A 72 1.40 -1.39 2.71
N VAL A 73 0.21 -1.35 2.11
CA VAL A 73 0.07 -1.53 0.66
C VAL A 73 0.81 -0.41 -0.09
N LEU A 74 0.60 0.83 0.33
CA LEU A 74 1.27 1.98 -0.29
C LEU A 74 2.80 1.87 -0.20
N ASP A 75 3.33 1.48 0.95
CA ASP A 75 4.78 1.37 1.13
C ASP A 75 5.38 0.35 0.16
N ASN A 76 4.71 -0.78 -0.05
CA ASN A 76 5.19 -1.79 -1.00
C ASN A 76 5.16 -1.25 -2.44
N ILE A 77 4.15 -0.46 -2.79
CA ILE A 77 4.08 0.19 -4.10
C ILE A 77 5.23 1.20 -4.26
N PHE A 78 5.49 2.01 -3.24
CA PHE A 78 6.59 2.97 -3.25
C PHE A 78 7.94 2.29 -3.45
N ILE A 79 8.18 1.18 -2.73
CA ILE A 79 9.44 0.45 -2.84
C ILE A 79 9.58 -0.20 -4.21
N LEU A 80 8.51 -0.81 -4.73
CA LEU A 80 8.55 -1.40 -6.08
C LEU A 80 8.89 -0.34 -7.13
N ALA A 81 8.23 0.80 -7.09
CA ALA A 81 8.50 1.88 -8.02
C ALA A 81 9.97 2.32 -7.93
N ASP A 82 10.46 2.45 -6.71
CA ASP A 82 11.84 2.85 -6.46
C ASP A 82 12.83 1.84 -7.04
N GLN A 83 12.54 0.56 -6.92
CA GLN A 83 13.40 -0.50 -7.48
C GLN A 83 13.52 -0.44 -9.00
N TYR A 84 12.53 0.10 -9.68
CA TYR A 84 12.54 0.31 -11.12
C TYR A 84 12.91 1.74 -11.51
N ASN A 85 13.36 2.53 -10.55
CA ASN A 85 13.73 3.94 -10.79
C ASN A 85 12.57 4.78 -11.30
N ILE A 86 11.38 4.50 -10.83
CA ILE A 86 10.17 5.23 -11.22
C ILE A 86 9.68 6.01 -10.01
N SER A 87 9.44 7.30 -10.16
CA SER A 87 8.84 8.09 -9.09
C SER A 87 7.33 7.92 -9.09
N LEU A 88 6.73 8.02 -7.91
CA LEU A 88 5.26 7.99 -7.80
C LEU A 88 4.63 9.14 -8.55
N GLU A 89 5.29 10.29 -8.57
CA GLU A 89 4.83 11.45 -9.32
C GLU A 89 4.70 11.13 -10.80
N GLU A 90 5.70 10.46 -11.38
CA GLU A 90 5.66 10.01 -12.79
C GLU A 90 4.49 9.07 -13.04
N ILE A 91 4.25 8.14 -12.13
CA ILE A 91 3.14 7.18 -12.25
C ILE A 91 1.81 7.92 -12.27
N ILE A 92 1.63 8.82 -11.32
CA ILE A 92 0.38 9.57 -11.16
C ILE A 92 0.13 10.46 -12.38
N GLU A 93 1.15 11.19 -12.84
CA GLU A 93 1.01 12.06 -14.00
C GLU A 93 0.71 11.28 -15.27
N ALA A 94 1.42 10.19 -15.51
CA ALA A 94 1.19 9.35 -16.67
C ALA A 94 -0.22 8.77 -16.66
N HIS A 95 -0.67 8.31 -15.50
CA HIS A 95 -2.00 7.73 -15.38
C HIS A 95 -3.09 8.77 -15.55
N LYS A 96 -2.92 9.95 -14.96
CA LYS A 96 -3.86 11.06 -15.12
C LYS A 96 -3.99 11.44 -16.58
N ASN A 97 -2.87 11.61 -17.27
CA ASN A 97 -2.87 11.95 -18.70
C ASN A 97 -3.58 10.88 -19.54
N LYS A 98 -3.35 9.63 -19.21
CA LYS A 98 -4.01 8.50 -19.87
C LYS A 98 -5.53 8.55 -19.71
N LEU A 99 -6.00 8.83 -18.50
CA LEU A 99 -7.43 8.93 -18.23
C LEU A 99 -8.06 10.14 -18.92
N GLU A 100 -7.37 11.27 -18.85
CA GLU A 100 -7.87 12.47 -19.52
C GLU A 100 -8.02 12.27 -21.03
N LYS A 101 -7.04 11.62 -21.67
CA LYS A 101 -7.10 11.32 -23.09
C LYS A 101 -8.23 10.35 -23.43
N ARG A 102 -8.38 9.29 -22.62
CA ARG A 102 -9.37 8.23 -22.88
C ARG A 102 -10.79 8.75 -22.74
N PHE A 103 -11.04 9.63 -21.78
CA PHE A 103 -12.37 10.12 -21.46
C PHE A 103 -12.54 11.62 -21.77
N GLU A 104 -11.67 12.14 -22.61
CA GLU A 104 -11.76 13.51 -23.06
C GLU A 104 -13.00 13.69 -23.92
N GLU A 105 -13.66 14.82 -23.75
CA GLU A 105 -14.87 15.15 -24.48
C GLU A 105 -14.64 16.26 -25.49
#